data_e898519d971c9cd54808a8eea660367c
#
_entry.id   e898519d971c9cd54808a8eea660367c
#
_cell.length_a   1.000
_cell.length_b   1.000
_cell.length_c   1.000
_cell.angle_alpha   90.00
_cell.angle_beta   90.00
_cell.angle_gamma   90.00
#
_symmetry.space_group_name_H-M   'P 1'
#
loop_
_entity.id
_entity.type
_entity.pdbx_description
1 polymer ?
#
loop_
_entity_poly.entity_id
_entity_poly.type
_entity_poly.pdbx_seq_one_letter_code
_entity_poly.pdbx_strand_id
1 'polypeptide(L)'
;MILFFIKVLYLCKQKLKPKTMTRIILFTMIFLLGLSTAQAQNKSERIKEIRKMYAEAKAQIANNGKDGNPAKDMKIAFNEIVSIEHGIYNEGSLDIYFDEQRKVNVSDGSFNAYEQPYFISYYNTIHGHECFREQMYDRKTGVLVFAFVRWITDAGMTIEHRYYYDAAGKLIETKNSTESDDWGTGDSEKKLAELYHQIFKLAIEDAATAPAVKFQGTQRSKADQLKHIRTQYAHAKDKSGKKVETFYPCDVTITIHNQEEGDCPPVTDVICLFGEKSNNDATSDTKCFLATTHRTTMSFDNYHEFLYDPATYHLIFSYDRGAEEGEVREWRYYFNELGTCIERKSNVEEIGDGSSDKNYAHALQSLFQLLVENW
;
A
#
# COMPACT_ATOMS: atom_id res chain seq x y z
N MET A 1 -6.71 7.53 -38.56
CA MET A 1 -5.62 7.31 -39.53
C MET A 1 -6.05 6.49 -40.73
N ILE A 2 -6.66 5.33 -40.60
CA ILE A 2 -7.16 4.48 -41.69
C ILE A 2 -8.18 5.18 -42.62
N LEU A 3 -9.13 5.91 -42.07
CA LEU A 3 -10.13 6.70 -42.80
C LEU A 3 -9.53 7.84 -43.63
N PHE A 4 -8.46 8.47 -43.15
CA PHE A 4 -7.71 9.48 -43.89
C PHE A 4 -6.98 8.88 -45.07
N PHE A 5 -6.38 7.70 -44.93
CA PHE A 5 -5.71 6.95 -46.00
C PHE A 5 -6.68 6.50 -47.07
N ILE A 6 -7.87 5.98 -46.70
CA ILE A 6 -8.93 5.58 -47.65
C ILE A 6 -9.40 6.77 -48.46
N LYS A 7 -9.54 7.97 -47.83
CA LYS A 7 -9.94 9.19 -48.52
C LYS A 7 -8.85 9.70 -49.50
N VAL A 8 -7.59 9.57 -49.12
CA VAL A 8 -6.44 9.92 -50.00
C VAL A 8 -6.35 8.94 -51.20
N LEU A 9 -6.52 7.65 -50.96
CA LEU A 9 -6.57 6.63 -52.02
C LEU A 9 -7.73 6.85 -52.99
N TYR A 10 -8.90 7.25 -52.47
CA TYR A 10 -10.07 7.56 -53.32
C TYR A 10 -9.87 8.81 -54.17
N LEU A 11 -9.24 9.85 -53.65
CA LEU A 11 -8.89 11.08 -54.39
C LEU A 11 -7.80 10.82 -55.47
N CYS A 12 -6.84 9.93 -55.18
CA CYS A 12 -5.81 9.55 -56.13
C CYS A 12 -6.32 8.67 -57.28
N LYS A 13 -7.42 7.93 -57.09
CA LYS A 13 -8.02 7.06 -58.09
C LYS A 13 -8.49 7.78 -59.38
N GLN A 14 -8.76 9.08 -59.27
CA GLN A 14 -9.26 9.87 -60.41
C GLN A 14 -8.16 10.45 -61.31
N LYS A 15 -6.87 10.40 -60.98
CA LYS A 15 -5.82 11.08 -61.72
C LYS A 15 -4.54 10.27 -61.98
N LEU A 16 -4.40 9.06 -61.47
CA LEU A 16 -3.16 8.26 -61.61
C LEU A 16 -3.28 7.10 -62.60
N LYS A 17 -2.23 6.89 -63.42
CA LYS A 17 -2.16 5.72 -64.30
C LYS A 17 -2.10 4.41 -63.46
N PRO A 18 -2.70 3.28 -63.94
CA PRO A 18 -2.78 2.02 -63.20
C PRO A 18 -1.45 1.51 -62.63
N LYS A 19 -0.36 1.61 -63.41
CA LYS A 19 0.99 1.21 -62.95
C LYS A 19 1.54 2.00 -61.80
N THR A 20 1.21 3.28 -61.68
CA THR A 20 1.63 4.16 -60.59
C THR A 20 0.85 3.83 -59.31
N MET A 21 -0.43 3.52 -59.43
CA MET A 21 -1.28 3.10 -58.31
C MET A 21 -0.82 1.79 -57.69
N THR A 22 -0.45 0.80 -58.48
CA THR A 22 0.08 -0.48 -57.98
C THR A 22 1.41 -0.29 -57.24
N ARG A 23 2.29 0.60 -57.69
CA ARG A 23 3.54 0.93 -57.01
C ARG A 23 3.30 1.61 -55.68
N ILE A 24 2.35 2.56 -55.56
CA ILE A 24 2.00 3.24 -54.33
C ILE A 24 1.41 2.23 -53.31
N ILE A 25 0.52 1.36 -53.75
CA ILE A 25 -0.07 0.33 -52.88
C ILE A 25 1.03 -0.62 -52.36
N LEU A 26 1.93 -1.05 -53.23
CA LEU A 26 3.03 -1.95 -52.85
C LEU A 26 4.00 -1.24 -51.83
N PHE A 27 4.35 0.01 -52.07
CA PHE A 27 5.18 0.80 -51.15
C PHE A 27 4.51 1.01 -49.81
N THR A 28 3.20 1.28 -49.80
CA THR A 28 2.43 1.44 -48.56
C THR A 28 2.34 0.14 -47.77
N MET A 29 2.14 -1.00 -48.44
CA MET A 29 2.17 -2.31 -47.80
C MET A 29 3.53 -2.67 -47.23
N ILE A 30 4.62 -2.42 -47.94
CA ILE A 30 5.99 -2.65 -47.44
C ILE A 30 6.30 -1.77 -46.27
N PHE A 31 5.88 -0.49 -46.28
CA PHE A 31 6.04 0.44 -45.16
C PHE A 31 5.23 0.02 -43.93
N LEU A 32 3.98 -0.41 -44.10
CA LEU A 32 3.14 -0.93 -43.00
C LEU A 32 3.69 -2.23 -42.42
N LEU A 33 4.21 -3.14 -43.28
CA LEU A 33 4.89 -4.36 -42.83
C LEU A 33 6.19 -4.03 -42.08
N GLY A 34 6.98 -3.06 -42.53
CA GLY A 34 8.20 -2.58 -41.85
C GLY A 34 7.90 -1.99 -40.49
N LEU A 35 6.83 -1.20 -40.37
CA LEU A 35 6.41 -0.64 -39.08
C LEU A 35 5.93 -1.72 -38.09
N SER A 36 5.18 -2.72 -38.59
CA SER A 36 4.68 -3.82 -37.75
C SER A 36 5.81 -4.71 -37.23
N THR A 37 6.84 -4.99 -38.06
CA THR A 37 8.00 -5.77 -37.64
C THR A 37 8.90 -5.02 -36.64
N ALA A 38 9.12 -3.73 -36.83
CA ALA A 38 9.87 -2.89 -35.90
C ALA A 38 9.16 -2.80 -34.52
N GLN A 39 7.84 -2.69 -34.51
CA GLN A 39 7.04 -2.67 -33.28
C GLN A 39 7.07 -4.02 -32.56
N ALA A 40 7.00 -5.13 -33.28
CA ALA A 40 7.09 -6.49 -32.73
C ALA A 40 8.50 -6.78 -32.15
N GLN A 41 9.56 -6.33 -32.80
CA GLN A 41 10.94 -6.46 -32.33
C GLN A 41 11.15 -5.65 -31.04
N ASN A 42 10.67 -4.41 -30.98
CA ASN A 42 10.74 -3.57 -29.78
C ASN A 42 9.97 -4.20 -28.61
N LYS A 43 8.79 -4.77 -28.84
CA LYS A 43 8.01 -5.49 -27.83
C LYS A 43 8.79 -6.69 -27.26
N SER A 44 9.39 -7.52 -28.14
CA SER A 44 10.16 -8.68 -27.70
C SER A 44 11.39 -8.32 -26.88
N GLU A 45 12.10 -7.26 -27.26
CA GLU A 45 13.25 -6.74 -26.50
C GLU A 45 12.82 -6.20 -25.15
N ARG A 46 11.73 -5.44 -25.08
CA ARG A 46 11.18 -4.94 -23.84
C ARG A 46 10.80 -6.06 -22.86
N ILE A 47 10.17 -7.14 -23.34
CA ILE A 47 9.83 -8.30 -22.51
C ILE A 47 11.08 -9.01 -21.98
N LYS A 48 12.15 -9.12 -22.77
CA LYS A 48 13.43 -9.66 -22.30
C LYS A 48 14.05 -8.81 -21.21
N GLU A 49 14.02 -7.49 -21.39
CA GLU A 49 14.48 -6.53 -20.39
C GLU A 49 13.70 -6.66 -19.08
N ILE A 50 12.36 -6.70 -19.15
CA ILE A 50 11.49 -6.88 -17.97
C ILE A 50 11.82 -8.19 -17.24
N ARG A 51 12.04 -9.30 -17.95
CA ARG A 51 12.43 -10.57 -17.33
C ARG A 51 13.78 -10.51 -16.63
N LYS A 52 14.74 -9.77 -17.21
CA LYS A 52 16.02 -9.52 -16.57
C LYS A 52 15.86 -8.70 -15.29
N MET A 53 15.11 -7.60 -15.36
CA MET A 53 14.79 -6.77 -14.18
C MET A 53 14.11 -7.59 -13.07
N TYR A 54 13.19 -8.47 -13.44
CA TYR A 54 12.50 -9.35 -12.48
C TYR A 54 13.48 -10.31 -11.80
N ALA A 55 14.38 -10.95 -12.53
CA ALA A 55 15.40 -11.83 -11.96
C ALA A 55 16.34 -11.07 -11.02
N GLU A 56 16.75 -9.84 -11.38
CA GLU A 56 17.59 -8.97 -10.56
C GLU A 56 16.86 -8.56 -9.28
N ALA A 57 15.58 -8.17 -9.36
CA ALA A 57 14.76 -7.84 -8.20
C ALA A 57 14.62 -9.03 -7.24
N LYS A 58 14.34 -10.23 -7.75
CA LYS A 58 14.24 -11.45 -6.92
C LYS A 58 15.57 -11.79 -6.25
N ALA A 59 16.71 -11.61 -6.93
CA ALA A 59 18.03 -11.82 -6.35
C ALA A 59 18.32 -10.80 -5.23
N GLN A 60 17.96 -9.55 -5.41
CA GLN A 60 18.09 -8.53 -4.37
C GLN A 60 17.23 -8.84 -3.15
N ILE A 61 15.96 -9.21 -3.35
CA ILE A 61 15.04 -9.61 -2.28
C ILE A 61 15.62 -10.78 -1.47
N ALA A 62 16.21 -11.77 -2.15
CA ALA A 62 16.83 -12.91 -1.48
C ALA A 62 18.02 -12.53 -0.59
N ASN A 63 18.65 -11.39 -0.85
CA ASN A 63 19.80 -10.84 -0.12
C ASN A 63 19.43 -9.68 0.82
N ASN A 64 18.15 -9.28 0.87
CA ASN A 64 17.69 -8.19 1.72
C ASN A 64 17.99 -8.49 3.21
N GLY A 65 18.67 -7.57 3.89
CA GLY A 65 19.08 -7.73 5.29
C GLY A 65 20.14 -8.81 5.54
N LYS A 66 20.85 -9.32 4.51
CA LYS A 66 21.90 -10.33 4.63
C LYS A 66 23.24 -9.81 4.12
N ASP A 67 24.32 -10.34 4.69
CA ASP A 67 25.71 -10.13 4.19
C ASP A 67 26.09 -8.63 4.03
N GLY A 68 25.62 -7.78 4.96
CA GLY A 68 25.88 -6.33 4.94
C GLY A 68 24.98 -5.54 3.99
N ASN A 69 24.02 -6.19 3.32
CA ASN A 69 22.98 -5.46 2.57
C ASN A 69 21.93 -4.90 3.55
N PRO A 70 21.61 -3.60 3.50
CA PRO A 70 20.58 -3.02 4.34
C PRO A 70 19.22 -3.69 4.11
N ALA A 71 18.47 -3.92 5.19
CA ALA A 71 17.09 -4.36 5.10
C ALA A 71 16.21 -3.16 4.76
N LYS A 72 15.55 -3.22 3.59
CA LYS A 72 14.59 -2.21 3.14
C LYS A 72 13.33 -2.91 2.66
N ASP A 73 12.44 -3.20 3.61
CA ASP A 73 11.15 -3.81 3.34
C ASP A 73 10.07 -3.31 4.31
N MET A 74 8.83 -3.45 3.89
CA MET A 74 7.65 -3.31 4.71
C MET A 74 6.83 -4.59 4.58
N LYS A 75 6.49 -5.20 5.70
CA LYS A 75 5.67 -6.40 5.78
C LYS A 75 4.37 -6.09 6.49
N ILE A 76 3.27 -6.32 5.82
CA ILE A 76 1.92 -6.15 6.36
C ILE A 76 1.33 -7.55 6.51
N ALA A 77 0.99 -7.92 7.72
CA ALA A 77 0.23 -9.12 8.03
C ALA A 77 -1.19 -8.72 8.40
N PHE A 78 -2.16 -9.39 7.79
CA PHE A 78 -3.57 -9.16 7.99
C PHE A 78 -4.24 -10.44 8.43
N ASN A 79 -5.00 -10.38 9.52
CA ASN A 79 -5.79 -11.48 10.04
C ASN A 79 -7.22 -11.02 10.28
N GLU A 80 -8.17 -11.66 9.64
CA GLU A 80 -9.59 -11.39 9.83
C GLU A 80 -10.32 -12.70 10.14
N ILE A 81 -11.10 -12.70 11.20
CA ILE A 81 -12.03 -13.80 11.50
C ILE A 81 -13.35 -13.49 10.79
N VAL A 82 -13.66 -14.24 9.73
CA VAL A 82 -14.89 -14.04 8.94
C VAL A 82 -16.09 -14.76 9.58
N SER A 83 -15.86 -15.90 10.22
CA SER A 83 -16.91 -16.64 10.91
C SER A 83 -16.34 -17.47 12.06
N ILE A 84 -16.82 -17.21 13.26
CA ILE A 84 -16.42 -17.98 14.46
C ILE A 84 -17.03 -19.39 14.41
N GLU A 85 -18.28 -19.53 13.96
CA GLU A 85 -18.98 -20.81 13.91
C GLU A 85 -18.34 -21.81 12.93
N HIS A 86 -17.75 -21.32 11.84
CA HIS A 86 -17.19 -22.16 10.79
C HIS A 86 -15.66 -22.18 10.79
N GLY A 87 -15.01 -21.41 11.68
CA GLY A 87 -13.54 -21.32 11.73
C GLY A 87 -12.92 -20.75 10.44
N ILE A 88 -13.66 -19.92 9.71
CA ILE A 88 -13.16 -19.31 8.47
C ILE A 88 -12.30 -18.10 8.84
N TYR A 89 -11.05 -18.17 8.47
CA TYR A 89 -10.06 -17.11 8.65
C TYR A 89 -9.60 -16.64 7.29
N ASN A 90 -9.54 -15.33 7.11
CA ASN A 90 -8.79 -14.73 6.01
C ASN A 90 -7.41 -14.34 6.57
N GLU A 91 -6.38 -14.93 6.03
CA GLU A 91 -5.01 -14.59 6.36
C GLU A 91 -4.32 -14.08 5.10
N GLY A 92 -3.57 -13.00 5.25
CA GLY A 92 -2.85 -12.45 4.13
C GLY A 92 -1.60 -11.71 4.53
N SER A 93 -0.72 -11.54 3.57
CA SER A 93 0.49 -10.73 3.70
C SER A 93 0.74 -9.90 2.45
N LEU A 94 1.27 -8.72 2.68
CA LEU A 94 1.75 -7.82 1.64
C LEU A 94 3.19 -7.43 2.00
N ASP A 95 4.14 -7.88 1.22
CA ASP A 95 5.54 -7.52 1.36
C ASP A 95 5.92 -6.48 0.30
N ILE A 96 6.38 -5.32 0.71
CA ILE A 96 6.79 -4.22 -0.15
C ILE A 96 8.30 -4.02 0.02
N TYR A 97 9.04 -4.16 -1.07
CA TYR A 97 10.48 -3.90 -1.11
C TYR A 97 10.72 -2.55 -1.79
N PHE A 98 11.53 -1.70 -1.16
CA PHE A 98 11.73 -0.33 -1.61
C PHE A 98 13.22 0.07 -1.60
N ASP A 99 13.52 1.14 -2.34
CA ASP A 99 14.85 1.76 -2.36
C ASP A 99 14.70 3.25 -2.07
N GLU A 100 15.74 3.83 -1.49
CA GLU A 100 15.87 5.28 -1.44
C GLU A 100 16.13 5.84 -2.84
N GLN A 101 15.33 6.79 -3.25
CA GLN A 101 15.52 7.58 -4.46
C GLN A 101 15.91 9.00 -4.10
N ARG A 102 16.81 9.60 -4.89
CA ARG A 102 17.24 11.00 -4.70
C ARG A 102 16.80 11.84 -5.88
N LYS A 103 15.95 12.81 -5.59
CA LYS A 103 15.53 13.81 -6.58
C LYS A 103 16.31 15.10 -6.37
N VAL A 104 17.09 15.49 -7.37
CA VAL A 104 17.80 16.78 -7.37
C VAL A 104 16.81 17.88 -7.67
N ASN A 105 16.70 18.84 -6.80
CA ASN A 105 15.96 20.07 -7.07
C ASN A 105 16.80 20.97 -7.98
N VAL A 106 16.35 21.16 -9.21
CA VAL A 106 17.10 21.91 -10.25
C VAL A 106 17.26 23.40 -9.88
N SER A 107 16.39 23.93 -9.02
CA SER A 107 16.37 25.35 -8.66
C SER A 107 17.47 25.75 -7.66
N ASP A 108 17.84 24.88 -6.74
CA ASP A 108 18.76 25.18 -5.64
C ASP A 108 19.85 24.12 -5.42
N GLY A 109 19.86 23.04 -6.23
CA GLY A 109 20.80 21.94 -6.11
C GLY A 109 20.61 21.06 -4.87
N SER A 110 19.53 21.26 -4.09
CA SER A 110 19.21 20.42 -2.95
C SER A 110 18.77 19.02 -3.39
N PHE A 111 18.89 18.03 -2.48
CA PHE A 111 18.40 16.68 -2.72
C PHE A 111 17.17 16.45 -1.84
N ASN A 112 16.11 15.93 -2.42
CA ASN A 112 15.02 15.31 -1.69
C ASN A 112 15.17 13.80 -1.81
N ALA A 113 15.45 13.12 -0.69
CA ALA A 113 15.39 11.66 -0.60
C ALA A 113 13.94 11.25 -0.37
N TYR A 114 13.52 10.17 -1.00
CA TYR A 114 12.22 9.53 -0.79
C TYR A 114 12.34 8.04 -1.07
N GLU A 115 11.60 7.25 -0.33
CA GLU A 115 11.51 5.82 -0.56
C GLU A 115 10.53 5.51 -1.68
N GLN A 116 10.89 4.55 -2.53
CA GLN A 116 10.06 4.12 -3.66
C GLN A 116 10.01 2.60 -3.75
N PRO A 117 8.82 2.00 -3.77
CA PRO A 117 8.65 0.57 -4.01
C PRO A 117 9.21 0.17 -5.37
N TYR A 118 9.95 -0.95 -5.42
CA TYR A 118 10.41 -1.56 -6.66
C TYR A 118 9.84 -2.96 -6.87
N PHE A 119 9.37 -3.61 -5.79
CA PHE A 119 8.77 -4.93 -5.87
C PHE A 119 7.74 -5.11 -4.75
N ILE A 120 6.63 -5.73 -5.08
CA ILE A 120 5.56 -6.06 -4.14
C ILE A 120 5.19 -7.52 -4.32
N SER A 121 5.04 -8.24 -3.21
CA SER A 121 4.54 -9.60 -3.13
C SER A 121 3.31 -9.62 -2.23
N TYR A 122 2.23 -10.20 -2.71
CA TYR A 122 0.97 -10.34 -1.99
C TYR A 122 0.58 -11.80 -1.93
N TYR A 123 0.18 -12.25 -0.76
CA TYR A 123 -0.40 -13.56 -0.53
C TYR A 123 -1.68 -13.42 0.27
N ASN A 124 -2.72 -14.14 -0.11
CA ASN A 124 -3.97 -14.18 0.64
C ASN A 124 -4.63 -15.55 0.48
N THR A 125 -5.30 -16.00 1.56
CA THR A 125 -6.21 -17.16 1.54
C THR A 125 -7.61 -16.67 1.82
N ILE A 126 -8.51 -16.81 0.84
CA ILE A 126 -9.93 -16.47 0.97
C ILE A 126 -10.73 -17.75 0.79
N HIS A 127 -11.49 -18.16 1.81
CA HIS A 127 -12.29 -19.38 1.79
C HIS A 127 -11.50 -20.65 1.38
N GLY A 128 -10.22 -20.71 1.76
CA GLY A 128 -9.34 -21.81 1.40
C GLY A 128 -8.70 -21.73 0.01
N HIS A 129 -9.00 -20.67 -0.76
CA HIS A 129 -8.33 -20.39 -2.04
C HIS A 129 -7.08 -19.57 -1.82
N GLU A 130 -5.97 -20.03 -2.37
CA GLU A 130 -4.72 -19.27 -2.33
C GLU A 130 -4.65 -18.31 -3.52
N CYS A 131 -4.42 -17.04 -3.24
CA CYS A 131 -4.06 -16.03 -4.21
C CYS A 131 -2.65 -15.52 -3.94
N PHE A 132 -1.83 -15.55 -4.95
CA PHE A 132 -0.48 -14.99 -4.91
C PHE A 132 -0.30 -13.99 -6.05
N ARG A 133 0.24 -12.80 -5.74
CA ARG A 133 0.56 -11.76 -6.72
C ARG A 133 1.96 -11.24 -6.51
N GLU A 134 2.58 -10.85 -7.61
CA GLU A 134 3.82 -10.10 -7.60
C GLU A 134 3.70 -8.93 -8.57
N GLN A 135 4.18 -7.77 -8.17
CA GLN A 135 4.24 -6.57 -8.99
C GLN A 135 5.64 -6.00 -8.95
N MET A 136 6.16 -5.63 -10.10
CA MET A 136 7.49 -5.02 -10.23
C MET A 136 7.38 -3.66 -10.91
N TYR A 137 8.09 -2.70 -10.36
CA TYR A 137 8.08 -1.30 -10.78
C TYR A 137 9.44 -0.90 -11.35
N ASP A 138 9.42 0.00 -12.30
CA ASP A 138 10.63 0.67 -12.75
C ASP A 138 11.17 1.56 -11.62
N ARG A 139 12.42 1.32 -11.19
CA ARG A 139 13.02 2.00 -10.03
C ARG A 139 13.16 3.51 -10.18
N LYS A 140 13.23 4.02 -11.42
CA LYS A 140 13.40 5.46 -11.67
C LYS A 140 12.07 6.19 -11.74
N THR A 141 11.06 5.54 -12.27
CA THR A 141 9.77 6.18 -12.57
C THR A 141 8.63 5.75 -11.65
N GLY A 142 8.79 4.64 -10.92
CA GLY A 142 7.72 4.03 -10.11
C GLY A 142 6.59 3.41 -10.94
N VAL A 143 6.74 3.32 -12.26
CA VAL A 143 5.72 2.79 -13.15
C VAL A 143 5.69 1.26 -13.08
N LEU A 144 4.50 0.66 -12.97
CA LEU A 144 4.31 -0.78 -13.04
C LEU A 144 4.80 -1.31 -14.40
N VAL A 145 5.76 -2.25 -14.38
CA VAL A 145 6.32 -2.85 -15.60
C VAL A 145 5.98 -4.33 -15.75
N PHE A 146 5.66 -5.01 -14.64
CA PHE A 146 5.29 -6.42 -14.64
C PHE A 146 4.34 -6.74 -13.51
N ALA A 147 3.34 -7.59 -13.78
CA ALA A 147 2.52 -8.22 -12.76
C ALA A 147 2.37 -9.72 -13.03
N PHE A 148 2.38 -10.50 -11.97
CA PHE A 148 2.13 -11.93 -11.94
C PHE A 148 1.01 -12.22 -10.97
N VAL A 149 0.05 -13.06 -11.36
CA VAL A 149 -1.05 -13.52 -10.52
C VAL A 149 -1.15 -15.03 -10.63
N ARG A 150 -1.27 -15.70 -9.50
CA ARG A 150 -1.52 -17.15 -9.42
C ARG A 150 -2.67 -17.41 -8.47
N TRP A 151 -3.62 -18.20 -8.93
CA TRP A 151 -4.74 -18.70 -8.14
C TRP A 151 -4.69 -20.22 -8.08
N ILE A 152 -5.05 -20.78 -6.94
CA ILE A 152 -5.34 -22.20 -6.80
C ILE A 152 -6.85 -22.33 -6.60
N THR A 153 -7.53 -23.00 -7.53
CA THR A 153 -8.99 -23.21 -7.46
C THR A 153 -9.35 -24.35 -6.51
N ASP A 154 -10.63 -24.49 -6.15
CA ASP A 154 -11.15 -25.60 -5.34
C ASP A 154 -10.82 -26.97 -5.91
N ALA A 155 -10.74 -27.09 -7.21
CA ALA A 155 -10.35 -28.32 -7.90
C ALA A 155 -8.84 -28.58 -7.88
N GLY A 156 -8.04 -27.73 -7.18
CA GLY A 156 -6.58 -27.79 -7.15
C GLY A 156 -5.90 -27.36 -8.45
N MET A 157 -6.63 -26.74 -9.38
CA MET A 157 -6.03 -26.24 -10.63
C MET A 157 -5.30 -24.94 -10.36
N THR A 158 -4.10 -24.80 -10.89
CA THR A 158 -3.32 -23.58 -10.85
C THR A 158 -3.55 -22.74 -12.09
N ILE A 159 -4.00 -21.50 -11.91
CA ILE A 159 -4.18 -20.50 -12.95
C ILE A 159 -3.13 -19.42 -12.77
N GLU A 160 -2.41 -19.11 -13.85
CA GLU A 160 -1.35 -18.10 -13.83
C GLU A 160 -1.56 -17.08 -14.94
N HIS A 161 -1.44 -15.79 -14.60
CA HIS A 161 -1.44 -14.67 -15.53
C HIS A 161 -0.17 -13.85 -15.37
N ARG A 162 0.39 -13.41 -16.47
CA ARG A 162 1.55 -12.51 -16.51
C ARG A 162 1.24 -11.32 -17.41
N TYR A 163 1.38 -10.13 -16.87
CA TYR A 163 1.13 -8.88 -17.56
C TYR A 163 2.44 -8.12 -17.71
N TYR A 164 2.73 -7.68 -18.92
CA TYR A 164 3.94 -6.93 -19.27
C TYR A 164 3.55 -5.54 -19.75
N TYR A 165 4.23 -4.51 -19.24
CA TYR A 165 3.93 -3.11 -19.56
C TYR A 165 5.15 -2.42 -20.17
N ASP A 166 4.92 -1.41 -21.01
CA ASP A 166 5.99 -0.55 -21.52
C ASP A 166 6.45 0.47 -20.45
N ALA A 167 7.41 1.32 -20.80
CA ALA A 167 7.94 2.35 -19.90
C ALA A 167 6.90 3.43 -19.50
N ALA A 168 5.80 3.54 -20.25
CA ALA A 168 4.68 4.44 -19.95
C ALA A 168 3.56 3.74 -19.14
N GLY A 169 3.74 2.48 -18.75
CA GLY A 169 2.75 1.69 -18.03
C GLY A 169 1.59 1.20 -18.92
N LYS A 170 1.75 1.16 -20.23
CA LYS A 170 0.76 0.60 -21.15
C LYS A 170 0.98 -0.90 -21.28
N LEU A 171 -0.10 -1.68 -21.14
CA LEU A 171 -0.05 -3.13 -21.34
C LEU A 171 0.39 -3.48 -22.78
N ILE A 172 1.45 -4.28 -22.91
CA ILE A 172 2.02 -4.72 -24.19
C ILE A 172 1.84 -6.22 -24.44
N GLU A 173 1.72 -7.02 -23.38
CA GLU A 173 1.49 -8.46 -23.49
C GLU A 173 0.82 -9.04 -22.27
N THR A 174 -0.08 -10.00 -22.47
CA THR A 174 -0.64 -10.89 -21.47
C THR A 174 -0.28 -12.33 -21.81
N LYS A 175 0.14 -13.12 -20.81
CA LYS A 175 0.36 -14.57 -20.93
C LYS A 175 -0.45 -15.26 -19.86
N ASN A 176 -1.36 -16.12 -20.26
CA ASN A 176 -2.23 -16.89 -19.39
C ASN A 176 -1.89 -18.39 -19.51
N SER A 177 -2.04 -19.12 -18.41
CA SER A 177 -1.91 -20.58 -18.40
C SER A 177 -3.18 -21.30 -18.91
N THR A 178 -4.32 -20.58 -18.91
CA THR A 178 -5.63 -21.05 -19.35
C THR A 178 -6.29 -20.00 -20.25
N GLU A 179 -7.27 -20.40 -21.07
CA GLU A 179 -8.05 -19.49 -21.92
C GLU A 179 -9.14 -18.71 -21.18
N SER A 180 -9.29 -18.93 -19.85
CA SER A 180 -10.30 -18.26 -19.04
C SER A 180 -9.93 -16.78 -18.84
N ASP A 181 -10.75 -15.87 -19.36
CA ASP A 181 -10.57 -14.42 -19.28
C ASP A 181 -11.09 -13.80 -17.97
N ASP A 182 -11.64 -14.61 -17.03
CA ASP A 182 -12.44 -14.11 -15.91
C ASP A 182 -11.64 -13.63 -14.67
N TRP A 183 -10.32 -13.76 -14.65
CA TRP A 183 -9.51 -13.62 -13.43
C TRP A 183 -8.64 -12.37 -13.32
N GLY A 184 -9.08 -11.30 -13.93
CA GLY A 184 -8.40 -10.02 -13.86
C GLY A 184 -7.82 -9.56 -15.18
N THR A 185 -7.67 -8.27 -15.29
CA THR A 185 -7.13 -7.61 -16.48
C THR A 185 -5.85 -6.87 -16.10
N GLY A 186 -5.04 -6.53 -17.09
CA GLY A 186 -3.89 -5.66 -16.85
C GLY A 186 -4.27 -4.31 -16.23
N ASP A 187 -5.50 -3.84 -16.42
CA ASP A 187 -5.98 -2.60 -15.80
C ASP A 187 -6.37 -2.78 -14.32
N SER A 188 -6.85 -3.97 -13.92
CA SER A 188 -7.07 -4.27 -12.49
C SER A 188 -5.74 -4.32 -11.73
N GLU A 189 -4.69 -4.88 -12.30
CA GLU A 189 -3.36 -4.89 -11.69
C GLU A 189 -2.76 -3.49 -11.54
N LYS A 190 -3.04 -2.56 -12.45
CA LYS A 190 -2.64 -1.15 -12.28
C LYS A 190 -3.35 -0.48 -11.11
N LYS A 191 -4.66 -0.70 -10.96
CA LYS A 191 -5.41 -0.14 -9.82
C LYS A 191 -4.88 -0.67 -8.50
N LEU A 192 -4.55 -1.96 -8.43
CA LEU A 192 -3.90 -2.55 -7.25
C LEU A 192 -2.51 -1.96 -7.01
N ALA A 193 -1.74 -1.69 -8.08
CA ALA A 193 -0.43 -1.04 -7.96
C ALA A 193 -0.55 0.37 -7.35
N GLU A 194 -1.53 1.16 -7.79
CA GLU A 194 -1.83 2.47 -7.22
C GLU A 194 -2.23 2.38 -5.75
N LEU A 195 -3.07 1.39 -5.40
CA LEU A 195 -3.48 1.11 -4.02
C LEU A 195 -2.27 0.78 -3.13
N TYR A 196 -1.39 -0.13 -3.56
CA TYR A 196 -0.21 -0.52 -2.79
C TYR A 196 0.77 0.64 -2.59
N HIS A 197 0.91 1.53 -3.57
CA HIS A 197 1.67 2.75 -3.41
C HIS A 197 1.05 3.71 -2.39
N GLN A 198 -0.28 3.82 -2.34
CA GLN A 198 -0.96 4.62 -1.32
C GLN A 198 -0.77 4.04 0.08
N ILE A 199 -0.89 2.71 0.23
CA ILE A 199 -0.61 2.01 1.49
C ILE A 199 0.82 2.29 1.96
N PHE A 200 1.80 2.10 1.08
CA PHE A 200 3.21 2.34 1.37
C PHE A 200 3.45 3.78 1.83
N LYS A 201 2.91 4.73 1.09
CA LYS A 201 3.03 6.15 1.38
C LYS A 201 2.45 6.53 2.74
N LEU A 202 1.23 6.06 3.06
CA LEU A 202 0.59 6.32 4.35
C LEU A 202 1.34 5.70 5.54
N ALA A 203 2.06 4.60 5.31
CA ALA A 203 2.82 3.93 6.36
C ALA A 203 4.20 4.55 6.62
N ILE A 204 4.82 5.18 5.61
CA ILE A 204 6.19 5.74 5.70
C ILE A 204 6.20 7.25 5.87
N GLU A 205 5.31 7.98 5.20
CA GLU A 205 5.30 9.44 5.23
C GLU A 205 4.58 9.98 6.47
N ASP A 206 5.14 11.03 7.07
CA ASP A 206 4.47 11.82 8.10
C ASP A 206 3.15 12.39 7.55
N ALA A 207 2.12 12.24 8.35
CA ALA A 207 0.74 12.39 7.94
C ALA A 207 0.36 13.78 7.43
N ALA A 208 -0.53 13.78 6.46
CA ALA A 208 -1.32 14.94 6.09
C ALA A 208 -2.11 15.47 7.31
N THR A 209 -2.37 16.79 7.32
CA THR A 209 -3.15 17.43 8.38
C THR A 209 -4.51 16.75 8.56
N ALA A 210 -4.81 16.32 9.78
CA ALA A 210 -6.11 15.72 10.11
C ALA A 210 -7.26 16.70 9.83
N PRO A 211 -8.37 16.23 9.22
CA PRO A 211 -9.51 17.09 8.97
C PRO A 211 -10.16 17.57 10.26
N ALA A 212 -10.82 18.73 10.21
CA ALA A 212 -11.57 19.24 11.35
C ALA A 212 -12.73 18.29 11.69
N VAL A 213 -12.83 17.92 12.96
CA VAL A 213 -13.89 17.04 13.47
C VAL A 213 -15.23 17.75 13.42
N LYS A 214 -16.23 17.13 12.77
CA LYS A 214 -17.62 17.56 12.76
C LYS A 214 -18.42 16.70 13.75
N PHE A 215 -18.77 17.26 14.89
CA PHE A 215 -19.59 16.58 15.89
C PHE A 215 -20.97 17.24 16.01
N GLN A 216 -22.03 16.43 15.96
CA GLN A 216 -23.43 16.90 16.00
C GLN A 216 -24.16 16.50 17.31
N GLY A 217 -23.42 16.10 18.33
CA GLY A 217 -23.99 15.68 19.62
C GLY A 217 -23.82 16.72 20.72
N THR A 218 -24.32 16.39 21.92
CA THR A 218 -24.04 17.15 23.14
C THR A 218 -22.66 16.79 23.67
N GLN A 219 -21.80 17.78 23.84
CA GLN A 219 -20.47 17.58 24.40
C GLN A 219 -20.57 17.12 25.87
N ARG A 220 -19.76 16.15 26.22
CA ARG A 220 -19.59 15.73 27.62
C ARG A 220 -18.87 16.81 28.40
N SER A 221 -19.12 16.89 29.73
CA SER A 221 -18.27 17.67 30.61
C SER A 221 -16.83 17.12 30.56
N LYS A 222 -15.83 17.96 30.91
CA LYS A 222 -14.42 17.49 30.95
C LYS A 222 -14.26 16.24 31.83
N ALA A 223 -14.93 16.19 32.99
CA ALA A 223 -14.85 15.07 33.91
C ALA A 223 -15.46 13.80 33.34
N ASP A 224 -16.62 13.90 32.66
CA ASP A 224 -17.29 12.78 32.01
C ASP A 224 -16.50 12.29 30.79
N GLN A 225 -15.90 13.22 30.04
CA GLN A 225 -15.03 12.84 28.90
C GLN A 225 -13.80 12.08 29.37
N LEU A 226 -13.11 12.53 30.41
CA LEU A 226 -11.96 11.84 30.99
C LEU A 226 -12.34 10.42 31.52
N LYS A 227 -13.52 10.32 32.16
CA LYS A 227 -14.04 9.03 32.60
C LYS A 227 -14.34 8.11 31.41
N HIS A 228 -14.99 8.64 30.36
CA HIS A 228 -15.26 7.91 29.14
C HIS A 228 -13.98 7.39 28.49
N ILE A 229 -12.97 8.26 28.29
CA ILE A 229 -11.67 7.88 27.72
C ILE A 229 -11.02 6.74 28.50
N ARG A 230 -10.97 6.83 29.83
CA ARG A 230 -10.39 5.77 30.69
C ARG A 230 -11.11 4.43 30.54
N THR A 231 -12.44 4.47 30.46
CA THR A 231 -13.25 3.27 30.25
C THR A 231 -12.98 2.66 28.90
N GLN A 232 -12.97 3.47 27.82
CA GLN A 232 -12.68 2.99 26.46
C GLN A 232 -11.25 2.45 26.34
N TYR A 233 -10.27 3.11 26.98
CA TYR A 233 -8.88 2.64 26.98
C TYR A 233 -8.73 1.27 27.65
N ALA A 234 -9.33 1.10 28.85
CA ALA A 234 -9.31 -0.20 29.54
C ALA A 234 -9.96 -1.30 28.67
N HIS A 235 -11.08 -0.99 28.01
CA HIS A 235 -11.77 -1.90 27.13
C HIS A 235 -10.94 -2.25 25.88
N ALA A 236 -10.32 -1.26 25.23
CA ALA A 236 -9.46 -1.47 24.08
C ALA A 236 -8.24 -2.35 24.41
N LYS A 237 -7.59 -2.11 25.56
CA LYS A 237 -6.44 -2.91 26.03
C LYS A 237 -6.86 -4.34 26.38
N ASP A 238 -8.07 -4.56 26.85
CA ASP A 238 -8.59 -5.91 27.11
C ASP A 238 -8.90 -6.66 25.82
N LYS A 239 -9.41 -5.97 24.79
CA LYS A 239 -9.71 -6.53 23.47
C LYS A 239 -8.48 -6.80 22.61
N SER A 240 -7.50 -5.92 22.62
CA SER A 240 -6.32 -6.04 21.76
C SER A 240 -5.55 -7.34 22.05
N GLY A 241 -5.34 -8.15 21.02
CA GLY A 241 -4.64 -9.43 21.14
C GLY A 241 -5.45 -10.60 21.72
N LYS A 242 -6.76 -10.40 22.01
CA LYS A 242 -7.64 -11.49 22.41
C LYS A 242 -8.53 -11.95 21.25
N LYS A 243 -8.55 -13.25 20.98
CA LYS A 243 -9.61 -13.88 20.16
C LYS A 243 -10.89 -13.85 21.00
N VAL A 244 -11.80 -12.92 20.73
CA VAL A 244 -13.06 -12.79 21.50
C VAL A 244 -14.19 -13.50 20.79
N GLU A 245 -14.93 -14.35 21.50
CA GLU A 245 -16.03 -15.14 20.93
C GLU A 245 -17.21 -14.30 20.39
N THR A 246 -17.29 -13.03 20.74
CA THR A 246 -18.42 -12.14 20.39
C THR A 246 -18.09 -11.06 19.35
N PHE A 247 -16.85 -10.93 18.89
CA PHE A 247 -16.42 -9.93 17.92
C PHE A 247 -15.70 -10.61 16.76
N TYR A 248 -15.73 -9.97 15.59
CA TYR A 248 -14.88 -10.33 14.46
C TYR A 248 -13.64 -9.41 14.51
N PRO A 249 -12.56 -9.78 15.22
CA PRO A 249 -11.38 -8.97 15.29
C PRO A 249 -10.72 -8.91 13.91
N CYS A 250 -10.22 -7.73 13.60
CA CYS A 250 -9.43 -7.48 12.41
C CYS A 250 -8.14 -6.80 12.88
N ASP A 251 -7.05 -7.55 12.89
CA ASP A 251 -5.76 -7.07 13.33
C ASP A 251 -4.82 -6.95 12.15
N VAL A 252 -4.18 -5.79 12.01
CA VAL A 252 -3.16 -5.53 11.01
C VAL A 252 -1.85 -5.22 11.71
N THR A 253 -0.79 -5.95 11.37
CA THR A 253 0.57 -5.66 11.82
C THR A 253 1.43 -5.27 10.64
N ILE A 254 2.08 -4.11 10.72
CA ILE A 254 3.00 -3.60 9.73
C ILE A 254 4.37 -3.53 10.38
N THR A 255 5.34 -4.20 9.79
CA THR A 255 6.75 -4.11 10.19
C THR A 255 7.54 -3.48 9.06
N ILE A 256 8.24 -2.38 9.36
CA ILE A 256 9.03 -1.64 8.38
C ILE A 256 10.50 -1.75 8.79
N HIS A 257 11.34 -2.26 7.91
CA HIS A 257 12.78 -2.20 8.03
C HIS A 257 13.30 -1.16 7.05
N ASN A 258 13.86 -0.08 7.59
CA ASN A 258 14.48 0.98 6.79
C ASN A 258 15.88 1.24 7.32
N GLN A 259 16.78 0.30 7.02
CA GLN A 259 18.16 0.33 7.48
C GLN A 259 19.02 1.08 6.46
N GLU A 260 19.82 2.04 6.94
CA GLU A 260 20.88 2.66 6.15
C GLU A 260 22.15 1.79 6.17
N GLU A 261 23.01 2.00 5.18
CA GLU A 261 24.29 1.29 5.09
C GLU A 261 25.18 1.67 6.31
N GLY A 262 25.59 0.67 7.06
CA GLY A 262 26.40 0.85 8.28
C GLY A 262 25.63 0.92 9.59
N ASP A 263 24.28 0.97 9.55
CA ASP A 263 23.47 0.92 10.77
C ASP A 263 23.53 -0.45 11.45
N CYS A 264 23.79 -0.43 12.75
CA CYS A 264 23.75 -1.63 13.58
C CYS A 264 23.33 -1.25 15.02
N PRO A 265 22.20 -1.72 15.52
CA PRO A 265 21.19 -2.59 14.92
C PRO A 265 20.30 -1.87 13.88
N PRO A 266 19.56 -2.65 13.05
CA PRO A 266 18.66 -2.06 12.05
C PRO A 266 17.52 -1.27 12.70
N VAL A 267 17.10 -0.19 12.06
CA VAL A 267 15.90 0.54 12.42
C VAL A 267 14.67 -0.29 12.08
N THR A 268 13.80 -0.49 13.06
CA THR A 268 12.56 -1.24 12.88
C THR A 268 11.40 -0.44 13.45
N ASP A 269 10.41 -0.21 12.61
CA ASP A 269 9.11 0.36 12.99
C ASP A 269 8.05 -0.75 12.95
N VAL A 270 7.31 -0.91 14.04
CA VAL A 270 6.18 -1.84 14.12
C VAL A 270 4.91 -1.05 14.38
N ILE A 271 3.92 -1.18 13.49
CA ILE A 271 2.61 -0.57 13.61
C ILE A 271 1.59 -1.71 13.79
N CYS A 272 0.81 -1.66 14.87
CA CYS A 272 -0.30 -2.59 15.09
C CYS A 272 -1.61 -1.81 15.08
N LEU A 273 -2.54 -2.21 14.22
CA LEU A 273 -3.86 -1.61 14.08
C LEU A 273 -4.89 -2.65 14.50
N PHE A 274 -5.71 -2.34 15.49
CA PHE A 274 -6.72 -3.23 16.04
C PHE A 274 -8.11 -2.73 15.66
N GLY A 275 -8.84 -3.55 14.92
CA GLY A 275 -10.16 -3.23 14.41
C GLY A 275 -11.23 -4.21 14.88
N GLU A 276 -12.48 -3.80 14.72
CA GLU A 276 -13.65 -4.65 14.96
C GLU A 276 -14.75 -4.39 13.94
N LYS A 277 -15.50 -5.44 13.62
CA LYS A 277 -16.76 -5.34 12.88
C LYS A 277 -17.93 -5.33 13.85
N SER A 278 -18.98 -4.58 13.55
CA SER A 278 -20.24 -4.66 14.29
C SER A 278 -20.96 -5.99 13.99
N ASN A 279 -21.35 -6.72 15.03
CA ASN A 279 -21.94 -8.07 14.94
C ASN A 279 -23.27 -8.17 14.18
N ASN A 280 -23.92 -7.07 13.83
CA ASN A 280 -25.30 -7.06 13.36
C ASN A 280 -25.50 -6.77 11.89
N ASP A 281 -24.42 -6.49 11.15
CA ASP A 281 -24.54 -6.11 9.75
C ASP A 281 -23.33 -6.60 8.94
N ALA A 282 -23.58 -7.50 7.97
CA ALA A 282 -22.55 -7.96 7.03
C ALA A 282 -21.97 -6.81 6.17
N THR A 283 -22.63 -5.65 6.18
CA THR A 283 -22.21 -4.43 5.51
C THR A 283 -21.53 -3.43 6.44
N SER A 284 -21.41 -3.74 7.76
CA SER A 284 -20.81 -2.83 8.72
C SER A 284 -19.33 -2.64 8.45
N ASP A 285 -18.93 -1.40 8.31
CA ASP A 285 -17.53 -1.00 8.16
C ASP A 285 -16.70 -1.48 9.36
N THR A 286 -15.62 -2.18 9.09
CA THR A 286 -14.62 -2.47 10.11
C THR A 286 -13.91 -1.18 10.50
N LYS A 287 -13.78 -0.91 11.80
CA LYS A 287 -13.20 0.33 12.31
C LYS A 287 -12.04 0.06 13.25
N CYS A 288 -10.97 0.86 13.12
CA CYS A 288 -9.87 0.82 14.06
C CYS A 288 -10.29 1.46 15.40
N PHE A 289 -10.12 0.74 16.50
CA PHE A 289 -10.39 1.24 17.85
C PHE A 289 -9.11 1.57 18.61
N LEU A 290 -7.99 0.94 18.28
CA LEU A 290 -6.67 1.17 18.89
C LEU A 290 -5.58 1.02 17.82
N ALA A 291 -4.63 1.95 17.79
CA ALA A 291 -3.40 1.79 17.05
C ALA A 291 -2.21 1.93 17.99
N THR A 292 -1.16 1.15 17.74
CA THR A 292 0.12 1.30 18.45
C THR A 292 1.25 1.37 17.44
N THR A 293 2.27 2.17 17.73
CA THR A 293 3.50 2.19 16.94
C THR A 293 4.70 2.06 17.85
N HIS A 294 5.70 1.34 17.41
CA HIS A 294 6.93 1.13 18.15
C HIS A 294 8.12 1.26 17.20
N ARG A 295 8.93 2.28 17.39
CA ARG A 295 10.16 2.52 16.64
C ARG A 295 11.36 2.29 17.52
N THR A 296 12.22 1.39 17.10
CA THR A 296 13.45 1.08 17.82
C THR A 296 14.67 1.37 16.95
N THR A 297 15.60 2.14 17.49
CA THR A 297 16.92 2.39 16.92
C THR A 297 18.00 2.05 17.96
N MET A 298 19.27 2.23 17.63
CA MET A 298 20.38 1.97 18.56
C MET A 298 20.33 2.80 19.85
N SER A 299 19.89 4.06 19.78
CA SER A 299 19.90 5.02 20.89
C SER A 299 18.50 5.45 21.33
N PHE A 300 17.46 4.95 20.69
CA PHE A 300 16.16 5.56 20.77
C PHE A 300 15.05 4.51 20.69
N ASP A 301 14.11 4.56 21.61
CA ASP A 301 12.96 3.68 21.72
C ASP A 301 11.70 4.54 21.86
N ASN A 302 10.89 4.60 20.81
CA ASN A 302 9.64 5.35 20.78
C ASN A 302 8.46 4.44 20.68
N TYR A 303 7.48 4.65 21.54
CA TYR A 303 6.24 3.93 21.58
C TYR A 303 5.06 4.88 21.65
N HIS A 304 4.08 4.72 20.77
CA HIS A 304 2.84 5.50 20.76
C HIS A 304 1.62 4.59 20.84
N GLU A 305 0.55 5.11 21.47
CA GLU A 305 -0.78 4.51 21.45
C GLU A 305 -1.82 5.57 21.05
N PHE A 306 -2.75 5.19 20.19
CA PHE A 306 -3.84 6.05 19.73
C PHE A 306 -5.16 5.34 19.93
N LEU A 307 -6.02 5.89 20.78
CA LEU A 307 -7.36 5.37 21.07
C LEU A 307 -8.40 6.18 20.33
N TYR A 308 -9.25 5.49 19.59
CA TYR A 308 -10.36 6.10 18.85
C TYR A 308 -11.69 5.88 19.57
N ASP A 309 -12.58 6.87 19.51
CA ASP A 309 -13.93 6.74 20.06
C ASP A 309 -14.75 5.79 19.18
N PRO A 310 -15.39 4.74 19.73
CA PRO A 310 -16.10 3.74 18.95
C PRO A 310 -17.36 4.30 18.23
N ALA A 311 -17.89 5.45 18.65
CA ALA A 311 -19.06 6.06 18.04
C ALA A 311 -18.71 7.06 16.92
N THR A 312 -17.60 7.78 17.08
CA THR A 312 -17.21 8.87 16.16
C THR A 312 -15.96 8.56 15.35
N TYR A 313 -15.19 7.55 15.77
CA TYR A 313 -13.90 7.14 15.20
C TYR A 313 -12.84 8.24 15.19
N HIS A 314 -13.00 9.26 16.03
CA HIS A 314 -11.99 10.30 16.21
C HIS A 314 -11.05 9.94 17.35
N LEU A 315 -9.82 10.46 17.26
CA LEU A 315 -8.85 10.32 18.34
C LEU A 315 -9.38 10.96 19.63
N ILE A 316 -9.45 10.17 20.71
CA ILE A 316 -9.83 10.64 22.04
C ILE A 316 -8.70 10.59 23.07
N PHE A 317 -7.66 9.81 22.79
CA PHE A 317 -6.49 9.71 23.66
C PHE A 317 -5.26 9.34 22.85
N SER A 318 -4.11 9.95 23.18
CA SER A 318 -2.80 9.47 22.76
C SER A 318 -1.86 9.36 23.96
N TYR A 319 -0.99 8.37 23.87
CA TYR A 319 0.13 8.14 24.77
C TYR A 319 1.40 8.03 23.95
N ASP A 320 2.39 8.78 24.33
CA ASP A 320 3.70 8.78 23.72
C ASP A 320 4.76 8.54 24.80
N ARG A 321 5.70 7.63 24.51
CA ARG A 321 6.83 7.31 25.36
C ARG A 321 8.09 7.27 24.52
N GLY A 322 9.00 8.21 24.77
CA GLY A 322 10.36 8.20 24.23
C GLY A 322 11.37 7.77 25.28
N ALA A 323 12.32 6.93 24.91
CA ALA A 323 13.47 6.61 25.74
C ALA A 323 14.74 6.89 24.95
N GLU A 324 15.60 7.74 25.46
CA GLU A 324 16.86 8.14 24.87
C GLU A 324 17.95 8.12 25.95
N GLU A 325 19.05 7.39 25.73
CA GLU A 325 20.19 7.27 26.65
C GLU A 325 19.79 6.90 28.10
N GLY A 326 18.68 6.18 28.27
CA GLY A 326 18.15 5.75 29.57
C GLY A 326 17.20 6.75 30.24
N GLU A 327 16.99 7.95 29.68
CA GLU A 327 15.95 8.86 30.10
C GLU A 327 14.62 8.52 29.43
N VAL A 328 13.57 8.37 30.23
CA VAL A 328 12.21 8.09 29.77
C VAL A 328 11.37 9.35 29.86
N ARG A 329 10.80 9.73 28.73
CA ARG A 329 9.87 10.84 28.57
C ARG A 329 8.51 10.30 28.21
N GLU A 330 7.45 10.81 28.86
CA GLU A 330 6.09 10.36 28.61
C GLU A 330 5.16 11.55 28.41
N TRP A 331 4.27 11.43 27.44
CA TRP A 331 3.22 12.41 27.16
C TRP A 331 1.87 11.70 27.03
N ARG A 332 0.81 12.33 27.54
CA ARG A 332 -0.58 11.88 27.44
C ARG A 332 -1.45 13.04 27.05
N TYR A 333 -2.20 12.90 25.98
CA TYR A 333 -3.13 13.89 25.50
C TYR A 333 -4.53 13.31 25.51
N TYR A 334 -5.48 14.09 26.03
CA TYR A 334 -6.88 13.73 26.12
C TYR A 334 -7.69 14.70 25.27
N PHE A 335 -8.53 14.19 24.38
CA PHE A 335 -9.29 15.01 23.44
C PHE A 335 -10.79 14.87 23.71
N ASN A 336 -11.56 15.94 23.44
CA ASN A 336 -13.00 15.89 23.42
C ASN A 336 -13.54 15.44 22.05
N GLU A 337 -14.87 15.40 21.93
CA GLU A 337 -15.57 14.98 20.71
C GLU A 337 -15.31 15.90 19.51
N LEU A 338 -14.80 17.11 19.72
CA LEU A 338 -14.38 18.05 18.68
C LEU A 338 -12.90 17.91 18.29
N GLY A 339 -12.17 16.95 18.88
CA GLY A 339 -10.75 16.79 18.68
C GLY A 339 -9.90 17.90 19.33
N THR A 340 -10.48 18.64 20.30
CA THR A 340 -9.74 19.65 21.08
C THR A 340 -9.07 18.95 22.25
N CYS A 341 -7.77 19.22 22.47
CA CYS A 341 -7.06 18.72 23.65
C CYS A 341 -7.57 19.40 24.93
N ILE A 342 -8.16 18.60 25.82
CA ILE A 342 -8.77 19.07 27.08
C ILE A 342 -7.89 18.84 28.30
N GLU A 343 -6.93 17.92 28.21
CA GLU A 343 -5.96 17.65 29.27
C GLU A 343 -4.66 17.11 28.66
N ARG A 344 -3.55 17.51 29.26
CA ARG A 344 -2.19 17.06 28.91
C ARG A 344 -1.48 16.64 30.19
N LYS A 345 -0.71 15.57 30.12
CA LYS A 345 0.15 15.10 31.23
C LYS A 345 1.49 14.68 30.65
N SER A 346 2.54 15.06 31.34
CA SER A 346 3.91 14.68 31.00
C SER A 346 4.74 14.56 32.27
N ASN A 347 5.83 13.80 32.19
CA ASN A 347 6.88 13.78 33.22
C ASN A 347 8.02 14.75 32.91
N VAL A 348 7.91 15.54 31.81
CA VAL A 348 8.86 16.58 31.41
C VAL A 348 8.15 17.93 31.32
N GLU A 349 8.93 19.04 31.37
CA GLU A 349 8.35 20.39 31.37
C GLU A 349 7.78 20.80 30.02
N GLU A 350 8.39 20.35 28.91
CA GLU A 350 7.97 20.69 27.55
C GLU A 350 6.85 19.79 27.07
N ILE A 351 5.68 20.38 26.86
CA ILE A 351 4.47 19.66 26.42
C ILE A 351 3.93 20.34 25.16
N GLY A 352 3.91 19.61 24.06
CA GLY A 352 3.25 20.02 22.83
C GLY A 352 1.73 20.20 22.97
N ASP A 353 1.07 20.57 21.90
CA ASP A 353 -0.41 20.73 21.85
C ASP A 353 -1.16 19.46 21.41
N GLY A 354 -0.45 18.38 21.06
CA GLY A 354 -1.01 17.12 20.57
C GLY A 354 -1.48 17.16 19.11
N SER A 355 -1.11 18.21 18.36
CA SER A 355 -1.53 18.32 16.94
C SER A 355 -0.82 17.32 16.05
N SER A 356 0.45 17.02 16.29
CA SER A 356 1.21 15.96 15.62
C SER A 356 0.56 14.60 15.81
N ASP A 357 0.17 14.28 17.05
CA ASP A 357 -0.51 13.02 17.39
C ASP A 357 -1.83 12.86 16.62
N LYS A 358 -2.62 13.95 16.49
CA LYS A 358 -3.87 13.90 15.71
C LYS A 358 -3.63 13.61 14.24
N ASN A 359 -2.61 14.23 13.67
CA ASN A 359 -2.27 14.03 12.27
C ASN A 359 -1.82 12.58 12.03
N TYR A 360 -0.94 12.08 12.88
CA TYR A 360 -0.44 10.73 12.79
C TYR A 360 -1.55 9.68 13.05
N ALA A 361 -2.36 9.86 14.08
CA ALA A 361 -3.52 9.00 14.35
C ALA A 361 -4.50 8.95 13.16
N HIS A 362 -4.74 10.09 12.50
CA HIS A 362 -5.59 10.15 11.31
C HIS A 362 -4.98 9.36 10.14
N ALA A 363 -3.67 9.43 9.94
CA ALA A 363 -3.00 8.64 8.90
C ALA A 363 -3.11 7.14 9.17
N LEU A 364 -2.89 6.70 10.41
CA LEU A 364 -3.03 5.29 10.80
C LEU A 364 -4.45 4.78 10.62
N GLN A 365 -5.46 5.59 10.94
CA GLN A 365 -6.85 5.24 10.70
C GLN A 365 -7.19 5.16 9.20
N SER A 366 -6.67 6.08 8.40
CA SER A 366 -6.82 6.06 6.94
C SER A 366 -6.13 4.84 6.33
N LEU A 367 -4.95 4.49 6.82
CA LEU A 367 -4.21 3.29 6.44
C LEU A 367 -5.00 2.03 6.76
N PHE A 368 -5.54 1.93 7.98
CA PHE A 368 -6.38 0.81 8.39
C PHE A 368 -7.61 0.66 7.48
N GLN A 369 -8.33 1.75 7.24
CA GLN A 369 -9.52 1.74 6.38
C GLN A 369 -9.18 1.28 4.95
N LEU A 370 -8.09 1.80 4.39
CA LEU A 370 -7.62 1.44 3.05
C LEU A 370 -7.27 -0.06 2.95
N LEU A 371 -6.63 -0.62 3.99
CA LEU A 371 -6.30 -2.02 4.07
C LEU A 371 -7.57 -2.89 4.14
N VAL A 372 -8.50 -2.57 5.03
CA VAL A 372 -9.71 -3.38 5.26
C VAL A 372 -10.68 -3.34 4.09
N GLU A 373 -10.81 -2.21 3.39
CA GLU A 373 -11.69 -2.08 2.22
C GLU A 373 -11.21 -2.84 0.99
N ASN A 374 -9.91 -3.17 0.93
CA ASN A 374 -9.30 -3.73 -0.27
C ASN A 374 -8.65 -5.11 -0.05
N TRP A 375 -8.78 -5.66 1.16
CA TRP A 375 -8.23 -6.97 1.53
C TRP A 375 -9.25 -8.11 1.48
#